data_5424daa70f160e75bf0ab119907ba115
#
_entry.id   5424daa70f160e75bf0ab119907ba115
#
_cell.length_a   1.000
_cell.length_b   1.000
_cell.length_c   1.000
_cell.angle_alpha   90.00
_cell.angle_beta   90.00
_cell.angle_gamma   90.00
#
_symmetry.space_group_name_H-M   'P 1'
#
loop_
_entity.id
_entity.type
_entity.pdbx_description
1 polymer ?
#
loop_
_entity_poly.entity_id
_entity_poly.type
_entity_poly.pdbx_seq_one_letter_code
_entity_poly.pdbx_strand_id
1 'polypeptide(L)'
;MIEHVYRRAADARGVDAVVVATDDPSIAAAVEAFGGVARLTRSGHRTGTDRIAEVVADLPCDIIINVQGDLPLIDPGMIAEVLEPLTSDASVQMSTLRRELSDPAEYASPHVVKVVVDNRGDALYFSRSPIPFLRDNGPAEAGHYEPGDRPAEAGRHVPVVSGFSRTSTYKHIGLYGYRRDFLLAFAALPQTRLEQAESLEQLRVLEHGFRIRTVVTRYESIEVDTPDDLERVRHLLTTRV
;
A
#
# COMPACT_ATOMS: atom_id res chain seq x y z
N MET A 1 -6.60 3.20 -18.73
CA MET A 1 -6.30 2.98 -17.31
C MET A 1 -5.71 4.24 -16.66
N ILE A 2 -4.56 4.73 -17.09
CA ILE A 2 -3.89 5.90 -16.48
C ILE A 2 -4.76 7.17 -16.40
N GLU A 3 -5.63 7.42 -17.37
CA GLU A 3 -6.56 8.55 -17.35
C GLU A 3 -7.53 8.49 -16.16
N HIS A 4 -8.03 7.29 -15.82
CA HIS A 4 -8.93 7.12 -14.67
C HIS A 4 -8.20 7.43 -13.34
N VAL A 5 -6.97 6.94 -13.20
CA VAL A 5 -6.13 7.26 -12.03
C VAL A 5 -5.88 8.76 -11.95
N TYR A 6 -5.46 9.38 -13.07
CA TYR A 6 -5.15 10.80 -13.13
C TYR A 6 -6.35 11.67 -12.73
N ARG A 7 -7.52 11.42 -13.32
CA ARG A 7 -8.73 12.21 -13.03
C ARG A 7 -9.16 12.06 -11.59
N ARG A 8 -9.15 10.83 -11.04
CA ARG A 8 -9.49 10.58 -9.64
C ARG A 8 -8.50 11.22 -8.68
N ALA A 9 -7.21 11.22 -9.02
CA ALA A 9 -6.21 11.93 -8.23
C ALA A 9 -6.42 13.46 -8.28
N ALA A 10 -6.79 14.00 -9.44
CA ALA A 10 -7.08 15.42 -9.60
C ALA A 10 -8.37 15.87 -8.86
N ASP A 11 -9.34 14.97 -8.72
CA ASP A 11 -10.58 15.23 -7.98
C ASP A 11 -10.40 15.16 -6.46
N ALA A 12 -9.24 14.73 -5.98
CA ALA A 12 -9.00 14.57 -4.55
C ALA A 12 -8.81 15.92 -3.85
N ARG A 13 -9.46 16.07 -2.70
CA ARG A 13 -9.36 17.29 -1.90
C ARG A 13 -7.93 17.49 -1.38
N GLY A 14 -7.38 18.68 -1.60
CA GLY A 14 -6.06 19.09 -1.15
C GLY A 14 -4.93 18.72 -2.12
N VAL A 15 -5.27 18.26 -3.33
CA VAL A 15 -4.31 18.06 -4.43
C VAL A 15 -4.29 19.30 -5.30
N ASP A 16 -3.12 19.91 -5.44
CA ASP A 16 -2.91 21.12 -6.25
C ASP A 16 -2.55 20.76 -7.71
N ALA A 17 -1.85 19.65 -7.92
CA ALA A 17 -1.42 19.20 -9.24
C ALA A 17 -1.21 17.69 -9.28
N VAL A 18 -1.41 17.10 -10.45
CA VAL A 18 -1.12 15.69 -10.74
C VAL A 18 -0.09 15.62 -11.86
N VAL A 19 0.94 14.81 -11.66
CA VAL A 19 2.00 14.58 -12.64
C VAL A 19 2.22 13.08 -12.79
N VAL A 20 2.20 12.57 -14.01
CA VAL A 20 2.55 11.17 -14.29
C VAL A 20 4.05 11.08 -14.57
N ALA A 21 4.77 10.36 -13.71
CA ALA A 21 6.19 10.04 -13.89
C ALA A 21 6.32 8.70 -14.63
N THR A 22 6.90 8.71 -15.82
CA THR A 22 7.05 7.49 -16.64
C THR A 22 8.33 7.53 -17.46
N ASP A 23 8.90 6.38 -17.78
CA ASP A 23 9.99 6.24 -18.74
C ASP A 23 9.49 5.81 -20.13
N ASP A 24 8.19 5.55 -20.26
CA ASP A 24 7.57 5.14 -21.53
C ASP A 24 6.97 6.37 -22.26
N PRO A 25 7.50 6.72 -23.44
CA PRO A 25 6.98 7.83 -24.24
C PRO A 25 5.53 7.63 -24.67
N SER A 26 5.07 6.37 -24.82
CA SER A 26 3.69 6.10 -25.21
C SER A 26 2.70 6.42 -24.09
N ILE A 27 3.09 6.18 -22.83
CA ILE A 27 2.31 6.57 -21.67
C ILE A 27 2.29 8.10 -21.56
N ALA A 28 3.43 8.76 -21.73
CA ALA A 28 3.49 10.23 -21.71
C ALA A 28 2.56 10.84 -22.77
N ALA A 29 2.62 10.36 -24.02
CA ALA A 29 1.75 10.82 -25.11
C ALA A 29 0.26 10.55 -24.79
N ALA A 30 -0.07 9.41 -24.20
CA ALA A 30 -1.45 9.10 -23.80
C ALA A 30 -1.95 10.06 -22.70
N VAL A 31 -1.09 10.45 -21.75
CA VAL A 31 -1.43 11.42 -20.71
C VAL A 31 -1.65 12.81 -21.29
N GLU A 32 -0.79 13.25 -22.20
CA GLU A 32 -0.91 14.54 -22.89
C GLU A 32 -2.16 14.61 -23.76
N ALA A 33 -2.55 13.49 -24.38
CA ALA A 33 -3.71 13.41 -25.26
C ALA A 33 -5.04 13.72 -24.54
N PHE A 34 -5.16 13.46 -23.24
CA PHE A 34 -6.32 13.85 -22.44
C PHE A 34 -6.12 15.15 -21.63
N GLY A 35 -5.02 15.88 -21.88
CA GLY A 35 -4.70 17.15 -21.23
C GLY A 35 -4.01 17.00 -19.86
N GLY A 36 -3.51 15.81 -19.52
CA GLY A 36 -2.74 15.57 -18.31
C GLY A 36 -1.29 16.05 -18.44
N VAL A 37 -0.58 16.08 -17.31
CA VAL A 37 0.84 16.42 -17.24
C VAL A 37 1.67 15.15 -17.08
N ALA A 38 2.61 14.92 -17.99
CA ALA A 38 3.59 13.83 -17.88
C ALA A 38 5.01 14.38 -17.77
N ARG A 39 5.87 13.63 -17.10
CA ARG A 39 7.33 13.84 -17.01
C ARG A 39 8.04 12.54 -17.37
N LEU A 40 8.83 12.59 -18.44
CA LEU A 40 9.71 11.49 -18.79
C LEU A 40 10.89 11.44 -17.83
N THR A 41 11.15 10.25 -17.35
CA THR A 41 12.23 9.92 -16.41
C THR A 41 13.20 8.93 -17.04
N ARG A 42 14.36 8.75 -16.41
CA ARG A 42 15.30 7.72 -16.82
C ARG A 42 14.68 6.32 -16.69
N SER A 43 15.04 5.39 -17.57
CA SER A 43 14.54 4.01 -17.55
C SER A 43 15.20 3.12 -16.47
N GLY A 44 16.27 3.59 -15.82
CA GLY A 44 17.07 2.82 -14.86
C GLY A 44 16.60 2.86 -13.41
N HIS A 45 15.43 3.42 -13.13
CA HIS A 45 14.89 3.45 -11.76
C HIS A 45 14.49 2.06 -11.30
N ARG A 46 14.90 1.70 -10.08
CA ARG A 46 14.64 0.39 -9.48
C ARG A 46 13.22 0.29 -8.91
N THR A 47 12.68 1.44 -8.46
CA THR A 47 11.38 1.52 -7.81
C THR A 47 10.58 2.71 -8.32
N GLY A 48 9.26 2.70 -8.07
CA GLY A 48 8.38 3.84 -8.34
C GLY A 48 8.78 5.08 -7.50
N THR A 49 9.26 4.86 -6.29
CA THR A 49 9.72 5.94 -5.40
C THR A 49 10.95 6.65 -5.96
N ASP A 50 11.94 5.91 -6.48
CA ASP A 50 13.12 6.50 -7.14
C ASP A 50 12.71 7.35 -8.35
N ARG A 51 11.72 6.87 -9.13
CA ARG A 51 11.18 7.59 -10.29
C ARG A 51 10.50 8.89 -9.89
N ILE A 52 9.66 8.86 -8.85
CA ILE A 52 8.97 10.03 -8.34
C ILE A 52 9.98 11.04 -7.77
N ALA A 53 11.01 10.56 -7.07
CA ALA A 53 12.05 11.43 -6.52
C ALA A 53 12.79 12.23 -7.60
N GLU A 54 13.05 11.64 -8.79
CA GLU A 54 13.62 12.37 -9.92
C GLU A 54 12.73 13.52 -10.36
N VAL A 55 11.42 13.31 -10.48
CA VAL A 55 10.48 14.35 -10.89
C VAL A 55 10.33 15.42 -9.82
N VAL A 56 10.26 15.00 -8.55
CA VAL A 56 10.04 15.90 -7.40
C VAL A 56 11.24 16.80 -7.13
N ALA A 57 12.46 16.38 -7.51
CA ALA A 57 13.66 17.20 -7.34
C ALA A 57 13.51 18.60 -7.98
N ASP A 58 12.80 18.69 -9.10
CA ASP A 58 12.61 19.91 -9.86
C ASP A 58 11.23 20.58 -9.65
N LEU A 59 10.39 20.01 -8.76
CA LEU A 59 9.05 20.57 -8.51
C LEU A 59 9.00 21.37 -7.22
N PRO A 60 8.37 22.55 -7.21
CA PRO A 60 8.09 23.32 -6.00
C PRO A 60 6.86 22.73 -5.31
N CYS A 61 7.04 21.75 -4.47
CA CYS A 61 5.96 21.10 -3.70
C CYS A 61 6.46 20.75 -2.30
N ASP A 62 5.57 20.76 -1.30
CA ASP A 62 5.89 20.42 0.08
C ASP A 62 5.56 18.96 0.42
N ILE A 63 4.46 18.46 -0.16
CA ILE A 63 3.92 17.11 0.09
C ILE A 63 3.69 16.41 -1.24
N ILE A 64 4.01 15.13 -1.30
CA ILE A 64 3.84 14.27 -2.46
C ILE A 64 2.96 13.09 -2.07
N ILE A 65 1.96 12.80 -2.88
CA ILE A 65 1.18 11.58 -2.79
C ILE A 65 1.55 10.67 -3.96
N ASN A 66 2.09 9.50 -3.65
CA ASN A 66 2.44 8.47 -4.62
C ASN A 66 1.22 7.57 -4.85
N VAL A 67 0.59 7.75 -6.00
CA VAL A 67 -0.53 6.92 -6.47
C VAL A 67 0.00 5.99 -7.56
N GLN A 68 -0.21 4.68 -7.38
CA GLN A 68 0.20 3.70 -8.38
C GLN A 68 -0.71 3.74 -9.61
N GLY A 69 -0.14 3.51 -10.80
CA GLY A 69 -0.87 3.58 -12.08
C GLY A 69 -1.85 2.43 -12.32
N ASP A 70 -1.79 1.40 -11.50
CA ASP A 70 -2.64 0.20 -11.51
C ASP A 70 -3.88 0.29 -10.60
N LEU A 71 -4.17 1.48 -10.06
CA LEU A 71 -5.31 1.78 -9.18
C LEU A 71 -6.42 2.59 -9.89
N PRO A 72 -7.01 2.11 -11.01
CA PRO A 72 -7.97 2.91 -11.81
C PRO A 72 -9.27 3.25 -11.07
N LEU A 73 -9.57 2.55 -9.99
CA LEU A 73 -10.76 2.77 -9.14
C LEU A 73 -10.42 3.38 -7.79
N ILE A 74 -9.21 3.96 -7.61
CA ILE A 74 -8.88 4.65 -6.36
C ILE A 74 -9.95 5.70 -6.02
N ASP A 75 -10.40 5.70 -4.77
CA ASP A 75 -11.33 6.73 -4.31
C ASP A 75 -10.54 8.00 -3.96
N PRO A 76 -10.94 9.19 -4.43
CA PRO A 76 -10.30 10.45 -4.08
C PRO A 76 -10.20 10.70 -2.57
N GLY A 77 -11.14 10.14 -1.79
CA GLY A 77 -11.11 10.19 -0.32
C GLY A 77 -9.89 9.51 0.28
N MET A 78 -9.37 8.44 -0.33
CA MET A 78 -8.13 7.77 0.13
C MET A 78 -6.92 8.70 0.04
N ILE A 79 -6.86 9.51 -1.01
CA ILE A 79 -5.79 10.50 -1.19
C ILE A 79 -5.87 11.57 -0.10
N ALA A 80 -7.08 12.05 0.20
CA ALA A 80 -7.29 13.00 1.29
C ALA A 80 -6.95 12.41 2.67
N GLU A 81 -7.28 11.13 2.91
CA GLU A 81 -6.94 10.43 4.15
C GLU A 81 -5.42 10.28 4.34
N VAL A 82 -4.65 9.94 3.29
CA VAL A 82 -3.19 9.83 3.40
C VAL A 82 -2.51 11.19 3.51
N LEU A 83 -3.11 12.25 2.97
CA LEU A 83 -2.61 13.63 3.06
C LEU A 83 -2.79 14.23 4.46
N GLU A 84 -3.88 13.88 5.15
CA GLU A 84 -4.28 14.50 6.41
C GLU A 84 -3.17 14.50 7.48
N PRO A 85 -2.48 13.39 7.81
CA PRO A 85 -1.42 13.40 8.84
C PRO A 85 -0.24 14.31 8.48
N LEU A 86 0.06 14.44 7.19
CA LEU A 86 1.17 15.29 6.72
C LEU A 86 0.84 16.79 6.82
N THR A 87 -0.44 17.14 6.76
CA THR A 87 -0.87 18.54 6.87
C THR A 87 -1.15 18.95 8.32
N SER A 88 -1.62 18.02 9.16
CA SER A 88 -2.02 18.29 10.55
C SER A 88 -0.86 18.18 11.54
N ASP A 89 0.18 17.38 11.26
CA ASP A 89 1.32 17.13 12.15
C ASP A 89 2.66 17.29 11.41
N ALA A 90 3.41 18.35 11.71
CA ALA A 90 4.70 18.63 11.09
C ALA A 90 5.77 17.55 11.37
N SER A 91 5.60 16.72 12.40
CA SER A 91 6.53 15.64 12.72
C SER A 91 6.34 14.40 11.85
N VAL A 92 5.19 14.25 11.18
CA VAL A 92 4.93 13.16 10.25
C VAL A 92 5.65 13.42 8.93
N GLN A 93 6.53 12.50 8.56
CA GLN A 93 7.34 12.60 7.32
C GLN A 93 6.80 11.69 6.21
N MET A 94 6.18 10.57 6.60
CA MET A 94 5.58 9.60 5.70
C MET A 94 4.26 9.09 6.27
N SER A 95 3.28 8.91 5.41
CA SER A 95 1.98 8.33 5.74
C SER A 95 1.57 7.27 4.73
N THR A 96 0.69 6.37 5.15
CA THR A 96 0.09 5.33 4.28
C THR A 96 -1.27 4.91 4.85
N LEU A 97 -1.99 4.05 4.12
CA LEU A 97 -3.29 3.57 4.54
C LEU A 97 -3.23 2.13 5.05
N ARG A 98 -4.15 1.83 5.96
CA ARG A 98 -4.47 0.47 6.40
C ARG A 98 -5.97 0.25 6.42
N ARG A 99 -6.39 -0.97 6.18
CA ARG A 99 -7.79 -1.38 6.27
C ARG A 99 -7.93 -2.59 7.19
N GLU A 100 -9.00 -2.63 7.97
CA GLU A 100 -9.29 -3.78 8.81
C GLU A 100 -9.54 -5.02 7.95
N LEU A 101 -8.90 -6.13 8.32
CA LEU A 101 -9.07 -7.44 7.71
C LEU A 101 -10.21 -8.16 8.40
N SER A 102 -11.24 -8.52 7.63
CA SER A 102 -12.37 -9.35 8.08
C SER A 102 -12.39 -10.75 7.46
N ASP A 103 -11.64 -10.95 6.36
CA ASP A 103 -11.57 -12.23 5.67
C ASP A 103 -10.32 -13.03 6.09
N PRO A 104 -10.49 -14.23 6.68
CA PRO A 104 -9.38 -15.12 7.01
C PRO A 104 -8.52 -15.51 5.79
N ALA A 105 -9.10 -15.57 4.59
CA ALA A 105 -8.36 -15.88 3.38
C ALA A 105 -7.40 -14.75 3.00
N GLU A 106 -7.81 -13.49 3.13
CA GLU A 106 -6.92 -12.33 2.94
C GLU A 106 -5.80 -12.31 3.99
N TYR A 107 -6.11 -12.66 5.25
CA TYR A 107 -5.10 -12.71 6.31
C TYR A 107 -4.01 -13.76 6.04
N ALA A 108 -4.37 -14.93 5.53
CA ALA A 108 -3.45 -16.00 5.20
C ALA A 108 -2.69 -15.78 3.88
N SER A 109 -3.19 -14.91 3.00
CA SER A 109 -2.64 -14.70 1.66
C SER A 109 -1.30 -13.94 1.70
N PRO A 110 -0.22 -14.44 1.07
CA PRO A 110 1.04 -13.70 0.95
C PRO A 110 0.97 -12.53 -0.05
N HIS A 111 -0.08 -12.44 -0.86
CA HIS A 111 -0.32 -11.31 -1.76
C HIS A 111 -0.89 -10.10 -1.03
N VAL A 112 -1.57 -10.32 0.09
CA VAL A 112 -2.05 -9.26 0.97
C VAL A 112 -0.98 -8.93 2.00
N VAL A 113 -0.46 -7.71 1.99
CA VAL A 113 0.51 -7.25 2.98
C VAL A 113 -0.23 -6.88 4.27
N LYS A 114 0.18 -7.47 5.40
CA LYS A 114 -0.34 -7.12 6.73
C LYS A 114 0.51 -6.04 7.36
N VAL A 115 -0.09 -5.22 8.22
CA VAL A 115 0.61 -4.21 9.01
C VAL A 115 0.17 -4.29 10.47
N VAL A 116 1.14 -4.26 11.37
CA VAL A 116 0.93 -4.07 12.80
C VAL A 116 1.35 -2.66 13.19
N VAL A 117 0.60 -2.06 14.11
CA VAL A 117 0.75 -0.65 14.45
C VAL A 117 0.83 -0.46 15.97
N ASP A 118 1.43 0.63 16.39
CA ASP A 118 1.42 1.06 17.78
C ASP A 118 0.11 1.81 18.14
N ASN A 119 -0.01 2.23 19.39
CA ASN A 119 -1.19 2.95 19.89
C ASN A 119 -1.38 4.35 19.28
N ARG A 120 -0.39 4.87 18.56
CA ARG A 120 -0.47 6.15 17.83
C ARG A 120 -0.85 5.96 16.36
N GLY A 121 -0.91 4.70 15.92
CA GLY A 121 -1.12 4.36 14.52
C GLY A 121 0.15 4.38 13.67
N ASP A 122 1.33 4.46 14.29
CA ASP A 122 2.59 4.33 13.55
C ASP A 122 2.88 2.85 13.30
N ALA A 123 3.34 2.53 12.09
CA ALA A 123 3.64 1.15 11.72
C ALA A 123 4.82 0.60 12.53
N LEU A 124 4.63 -0.60 13.10
CA LEU A 124 5.68 -1.36 13.77
C LEU A 124 6.38 -2.31 12.79
N TYR A 125 5.60 -2.95 11.89
CA TYR A 125 6.14 -3.85 10.87
C TYR A 125 5.10 -4.12 9.79
N PHE A 126 5.59 -4.41 8.58
CA PHE A 126 4.81 -4.89 7.43
C PHE A 126 5.30 -6.29 7.05
N SER A 127 4.38 -7.20 6.74
CA SER A 127 4.75 -8.55 6.31
C SER A 127 3.73 -9.17 5.37
N ARG A 128 4.24 -10.02 4.49
CA ARG A 128 3.40 -10.94 3.71
C ARG A 128 2.91 -12.12 4.53
N SER A 129 3.61 -12.44 5.63
CA SER A 129 3.17 -13.45 6.60
C SER A 129 1.96 -12.97 7.40
N PRO A 130 1.12 -13.90 7.92
CA PRO A 130 0.05 -13.55 8.85
C PRO A 130 0.61 -12.95 10.14
N ILE A 131 0.39 -11.66 10.37
CA ILE A 131 0.75 -10.92 11.58
C ILE A 131 -0.41 -10.02 12.02
N PRO A 132 -0.59 -9.80 13.38
CA PRO A 132 0.09 -10.44 14.50
C PRO A 132 -0.37 -11.91 14.68
N PHE A 133 0.42 -12.76 15.29
CA PHE A 133 -0.05 -14.09 15.66
C PHE A 133 -1.17 -14.00 16.70
N LEU A 134 -2.35 -14.51 16.34
CA LEU A 134 -3.55 -14.47 17.19
C LEU A 134 -3.61 -15.72 18.07
N ARG A 135 -3.10 -15.63 19.32
CA ARG A 135 -2.95 -16.78 20.22
C ARG A 135 -4.27 -17.39 20.69
N ASP A 136 -5.30 -16.55 20.88
CA ASP A 136 -6.53 -16.95 21.58
C ASP A 136 -7.73 -17.21 20.65
N ASN A 137 -7.52 -17.36 19.35
CA ASN A 137 -8.57 -17.56 18.35
C ASN A 137 -8.79 -19.02 17.95
N GLY A 138 -8.34 -19.97 18.75
CA GLY A 138 -8.74 -21.36 18.62
C GLY A 138 -10.03 -21.64 19.40
N PRO A 139 -10.93 -22.57 18.94
CA PRO A 139 -11.97 -23.11 19.80
C PRO A 139 -11.30 -23.71 21.05
N ALA A 140 -11.95 -23.61 22.18
CA ALA A 140 -11.51 -24.20 23.45
C ALA A 140 -11.66 -25.74 23.42
N GLU A 141 -11.08 -26.37 22.42
CA GLU A 141 -10.88 -27.81 22.31
C GLU A 141 -9.39 -28.05 22.05
N ALA A 142 -8.59 -27.74 23.09
CA ALA A 142 -7.32 -28.43 23.26
C ALA A 142 -7.67 -29.86 23.62
N GLY A 143 -7.86 -30.69 22.61
CA GLY A 143 -7.86 -32.14 22.78
C GLY A 143 -6.59 -32.51 23.52
N HIS A 144 -6.73 -33.29 24.59
CA HIS A 144 -5.64 -33.89 25.33
C HIS A 144 -4.65 -34.51 24.34
N TYR A 145 -3.44 -33.99 24.29
CA TYR A 145 -2.34 -34.60 23.54
C TYR A 145 -1.90 -35.83 24.34
N GLU A 146 -2.32 -37.01 23.91
CA GLU A 146 -1.75 -38.27 24.36
C GLU A 146 -0.39 -38.46 23.66
N PRO A 147 0.73 -38.69 24.37
CA PRO A 147 2.02 -38.94 23.76
C PRO A 147 2.07 -40.32 23.13
N GLY A 148 1.71 -40.45 21.86
CA GLY A 148 1.71 -41.74 21.16
C GLY A 148 1.33 -41.72 19.71
N ASP A 149 0.55 -40.79 19.25
CA ASP A 149 0.12 -40.71 17.86
C ASP A 149 0.99 -39.75 17.04
N ARG A 150 1.86 -40.30 16.21
CA ARG A 150 2.46 -39.57 15.08
C ARG A 150 1.51 -39.66 13.90
N PRO A 151 0.85 -38.61 13.48
CA PRO A 151 0.19 -38.60 12.17
C PRO A 151 1.26 -38.51 11.09
N ALA A 152 1.29 -39.51 10.22
CA ALA A 152 1.91 -39.39 8.90
C ALA A 152 1.07 -38.40 8.08
N GLU A 153 1.78 -37.53 7.33
CA GLU A 153 1.24 -36.54 6.39
C GLU A 153 0.73 -35.22 7.02
N ALA A 154 1.67 -34.28 7.16
CA ALA A 154 1.36 -32.87 7.37
C ALA A 154 0.77 -32.26 6.07
N GLY A 155 -0.52 -32.48 5.85
CA GLY A 155 -1.32 -31.62 4.99
C GLY A 155 -1.31 -30.22 5.58
N ARG A 156 -1.05 -29.20 4.75
CA ARG A 156 -1.07 -27.79 5.16
C ARG A 156 -2.45 -27.42 5.68
N HIS A 157 -2.66 -27.58 6.99
CA HIS A 157 -3.81 -27.00 7.67
C HIS A 157 -3.57 -25.49 7.77
N VAL A 158 -4.25 -24.74 6.92
CA VAL A 158 -4.44 -23.31 7.15
C VAL A 158 -5.43 -23.21 8.32
N PRO A 159 -5.06 -22.66 9.48
CA PRO A 159 -6.01 -22.51 10.58
C PRO A 159 -7.15 -21.59 10.11
N VAL A 160 -8.38 -22.11 10.14
CA VAL A 160 -9.58 -21.29 9.98
C VAL A 160 -9.73 -20.45 11.22
N VAL A 161 -9.40 -19.17 11.13
CA VAL A 161 -9.42 -18.22 12.26
C VAL A 161 -10.85 -17.74 12.47
N SER A 162 -11.59 -18.42 13.36
CA SER A 162 -12.91 -17.98 13.83
C SER A 162 -12.78 -17.07 15.06
N GLY A 163 -12.31 -15.83 14.90
CA GLY A 163 -12.12 -14.98 16.09
C GLY A 163 -11.53 -13.60 15.82
N PHE A 164 -11.84 -13.02 14.67
CA PHE A 164 -11.40 -11.66 14.30
C PHE A 164 -11.88 -10.53 15.26
N SER A 165 -12.58 -10.86 16.35
CA SER A 165 -13.37 -9.91 17.16
C SER A 165 -12.64 -9.17 18.28
N ARG A 166 -11.35 -9.45 18.59
CA ARG A 166 -10.67 -8.84 19.75
C ARG A 166 -9.35 -8.14 19.46
N THR A 167 -8.71 -8.38 18.33
CA THR A 167 -7.48 -7.69 17.92
C THR A 167 -7.65 -7.31 16.47
N SER A 168 -7.71 -6.01 16.18
CA SER A 168 -7.81 -5.53 14.79
C SER A 168 -6.56 -5.92 14.03
N THR A 169 -6.73 -6.77 13.03
CA THR A 169 -5.70 -7.07 12.04
C THR A 169 -5.91 -6.15 10.83
N TYR A 170 -4.82 -5.67 10.26
CA TYR A 170 -4.91 -4.70 9.17
C TYR A 170 -4.15 -5.19 7.95
N LYS A 171 -4.74 -5.00 6.77
CA LYS A 171 -4.01 -4.99 5.52
C LYS A 171 -3.50 -3.59 5.21
N HIS A 172 -2.32 -3.53 4.67
CA HIS A 172 -1.72 -2.34 4.13
C HIS A 172 -2.29 -2.02 2.75
N ILE A 173 -2.51 -0.75 2.47
CA ILE A 173 -2.89 -0.23 1.15
C ILE A 173 -1.73 0.60 0.63
N GLY A 174 -1.20 0.25 -0.55
CA GLY A 174 0.02 0.80 -1.15
C GLY A 174 -0.09 2.24 -1.68
N LEU A 175 -0.82 3.10 -0.98
CA LEU A 175 -0.89 4.53 -1.22
C LEU A 175 -0.05 5.26 -0.19
N TYR A 176 0.86 6.11 -0.64
CA TYR A 176 1.82 6.77 0.26
C TYR A 176 1.81 8.27 0.11
N GLY A 177 1.94 8.96 1.24
CA GLY A 177 2.22 10.38 1.32
C GLY A 177 3.61 10.64 1.92
N TYR A 178 4.28 11.64 1.42
CA TYR A 178 5.64 12.02 1.86
C TYR A 178 5.77 13.53 1.97
N ARG A 179 6.55 13.99 2.96
CA ARG A 179 7.17 15.31 2.83
C ARG A 179 8.26 15.25 1.77
N ARG A 180 8.38 16.32 0.97
CA ARG A 180 9.34 16.39 -0.14
C ARG A 180 10.75 16.02 0.28
N ASP A 181 11.27 16.66 1.31
CA ASP A 181 12.65 16.44 1.74
C ASP A 181 12.87 15.01 2.25
N PHE A 182 11.85 14.44 2.90
CA PHE A 182 11.89 13.04 3.31
C PHE A 182 11.89 12.07 2.12
N LEU A 183 11.06 12.31 1.10
CA LEU A 183 11.04 11.48 -0.12
C LEU A 183 12.41 11.45 -0.80
N LEU A 184 13.05 12.62 -0.94
CA LEU A 184 14.38 12.72 -1.55
C LEU A 184 15.44 12.00 -0.70
N ALA A 185 15.37 12.13 0.62
CA ALA A 185 16.24 11.40 1.54
C ALA A 185 16.00 9.88 1.46
N PHE A 186 14.74 9.45 1.45
CA PHE A 186 14.35 8.04 1.37
C PHE A 186 14.85 7.38 0.08
N ALA A 187 14.69 8.02 -1.06
CA ALA A 187 15.20 7.50 -2.34
C ALA A 187 16.74 7.32 -2.34
N ALA A 188 17.47 8.09 -1.53
CA ALA A 188 18.93 7.97 -1.39
C ALA A 188 19.37 6.89 -0.39
N LEU A 189 18.45 6.33 0.43
CA LEU A 189 18.78 5.28 1.40
C LEU A 189 19.16 3.97 0.71
N PRO A 190 20.17 3.25 1.21
CA PRO A 190 20.50 1.93 0.71
C PRO A 190 19.39 0.93 1.03
N GLN A 191 19.19 -0.05 0.13
CA GLN A 191 18.29 -1.15 0.39
C GLN A 191 18.67 -1.94 1.63
N THR A 192 17.66 -2.42 2.34
CA THR A 192 17.79 -3.11 3.61
C THR A 192 17.47 -4.60 3.50
N ARG A 193 17.80 -5.36 4.56
CA ARG A 193 17.60 -6.82 4.57
C ARG A 193 16.14 -7.21 4.60
N LEU A 194 15.33 -6.54 5.42
CA LEU A 194 13.90 -6.85 5.53
C LEU A 194 13.15 -6.43 4.26
N GLU A 195 13.50 -5.26 3.68
CA GLU A 195 12.99 -4.85 2.39
C GLU A 195 13.19 -5.92 1.32
N GLN A 196 14.41 -6.49 1.24
CA GLN A 196 14.73 -7.53 0.26
C GLN A 196 14.01 -8.85 0.56
N ALA A 197 13.93 -9.25 1.84
CA ALA A 197 13.32 -10.51 2.25
C ALA A 197 11.82 -10.54 1.98
N GLU A 198 11.12 -9.46 2.29
CA GLU A 198 9.66 -9.33 2.12
C GLU A 198 9.29 -8.76 0.74
N SER A 199 10.25 -8.20 0.00
CA SER A 199 10.00 -7.39 -1.22
C SER A 199 9.00 -6.26 -0.93
N LEU A 200 9.26 -5.51 0.15
CA LEU A 200 8.43 -4.41 0.64
C LEU A 200 9.31 -3.18 0.88
N GLU A 201 9.25 -2.20 -0.02
CA GLU A 201 10.11 -1.01 -0.01
C GLU A 201 9.98 -0.18 1.28
N GLN A 202 8.79 -0.09 1.86
CA GLN A 202 8.53 0.67 3.08
C GLN A 202 9.27 0.12 4.31
N LEU A 203 9.75 -1.12 4.31
CA LEU A 203 10.58 -1.65 5.38
C LEU A 203 11.94 -0.96 5.46
N ARG A 204 12.47 -0.43 4.35
CA ARG A 204 13.67 0.41 4.35
C ARG A 204 13.52 1.60 5.28
N VAL A 205 12.37 2.24 5.29
CA VAL A 205 12.05 3.38 6.17
C VAL A 205 12.15 2.97 7.64
N LEU A 206 11.51 1.84 8.01
CA LEU A 206 11.51 1.34 9.39
C LEU A 206 12.91 0.88 9.85
N GLU A 207 13.65 0.17 8.99
CA GLU A 207 15.01 -0.29 9.32
C GLU A 207 16.02 0.86 9.50
N HIS A 208 15.77 2.02 8.90
CA HIS A 208 16.56 3.25 9.14
C HIS A 208 16.05 4.07 10.32
N GLY A 209 15.09 3.56 11.09
CA GLY A 209 14.59 4.20 12.32
C GLY A 209 13.59 5.34 12.10
N PHE A 210 13.08 5.52 10.89
CA PHE A 210 12.01 6.46 10.60
C PHE A 210 10.63 5.86 10.91
N ARG A 211 9.63 6.72 11.00
CA ARG A 211 8.25 6.32 11.29
C ARG A 211 7.36 6.47 10.06
N ILE A 212 6.39 5.58 9.96
CA ILE A 212 5.34 5.64 8.96
C ILE A 212 4.00 5.74 9.68
N ARG A 213 3.33 6.88 9.57
CA ARG A 213 1.98 7.06 10.08
C ARG A 213 1.00 6.28 9.22
N THR A 214 0.15 5.47 9.84
CA THR A 214 -0.89 4.76 9.10
C THR A 214 -2.28 5.29 9.45
N VAL A 215 -3.14 5.45 8.45
CA VAL A 215 -4.53 5.90 8.62
C VAL A 215 -5.47 4.76 8.27
N VAL A 216 -6.54 4.57 9.06
CA VAL A 216 -7.57 3.59 8.74
C VAL A 216 -8.44 4.13 7.63
N THR A 217 -8.53 3.38 6.53
CA THR A 217 -9.46 3.69 5.44
C THR A 217 -10.64 2.74 5.43
N ARG A 218 -11.81 3.27 5.05
CA ARG A 218 -13.03 2.51 4.78
C ARG A 218 -13.22 2.20 3.29
N TYR A 219 -12.43 2.83 2.45
CA TYR A 219 -12.51 2.65 1.00
C TYR A 219 -11.87 1.35 0.57
N GLU A 220 -12.33 0.83 -0.56
CA GLU A 220 -11.72 -0.30 -1.26
C GLU A 220 -10.97 0.20 -2.48
N SER A 221 -9.78 -0.33 -2.71
CA SER A 221 -9.07 -0.21 -3.97
C SER A 221 -8.93 -1.58 -4.62
N ILE A 222 -9.01 -1.60 -5.93
CA ILE A 222 -8.76 -2.80 -6.74
C ILE A 222 -7.50 -2.49 -7.54
N GLU A 223 -6.44 -3.24 -7.26
CA GLU A 223 -5.21 -3.25 -8.06
C GLU A 223 -5.43 -4.10 -9.30
N VAL A 224 -4.86 -3.67 -10.43
CA VAL A 224 -4.94 -4.39 -11.70
C VAL A 224 -3.61 -5.07 -11.97
N ASP A 225 -3.41 -6.24 -11.39
CA ASP A 225 -2.20 -7.05 -11.55
C ASP A 225 -2.36 -8.14 -12.62
N THR A 226 -3.60 -8.56 -12.88
CA THR A 226 -3.91 -9.65 -13.80
C THR A 226 -4.91 -9.22 -14.88
N PRO A 227 -4.99 -9.95 -16.02
CA PRO A 227 -6.04 -9.73 -17.00
C PRO A 227 -7.46 -9.83 -16.43
N ASP A 228 -7.69 -10.71 -15.46
CA ASP A 228 -8.99 -10.88 -14.81
C ASP A 228 -9.35 -9.65 -13.96
N ASP A 229 -8.39 -9.03 -13.29
CA ASP A 229 -8.59 -7.76 -12.57
C ASP A 229 -8.98 -6.64 -13.55
N LEU A 230 -8.34 -6.61 -14.71
CA LEU A 230 -8.66 -5.62 -15.74
C LEU A 230 -10.09 -5.78 -16.24
N GLU A 231 -10.56 -7.00 -16.50
CA GLU A 231 -11.94 -7.25 -16.91
C GLU A 231 -12.94 -6.90 -15.80
N ARG A 232 -12.61 -7.23 -14.56
CA ARG A 232 -13.41 -6.83 -13.39
C ARG A 232 -13.56 -5.32 -13.29
N VAL A 233 -12.45 -4.58 -13.45
CA VAL A 233 -12.45 -3.12 -13.41
C VAL A 233 -13.24 -2.53 -14.58
N ARG A 234 -13.11 -3.06 -15.79
CA ARG A 234 -13.91 -2.66 -16.96
C ARG A 234 -15.41 -2.80 -16.71
N HIS A 235 -15.82 -3.93 -16.14
CA HIS A 235 -17.22 -4.16 -15.79
C HIS A 235 -17.73 -3.13 -14.77
N LEU A 236 -16.96 -2.85 -13.73
CA LEU A 236 -17.32 -1.87 -12.69
C LEU A 236 -17.41 -0.44 -13.24
N LEU A 237 -16.55 -0.07 -14.19
CA LEU A 237 -16.59 1.25 -14.82
C LEU A 237 -17.80 1.41 -15.75
N THR A 238 -18.24 0.34 -16.43
CA THR A 238 -19.41 0.38 -17.30
C THR A 238 -20.75 0.34 -16.55
N THR A 239 -20.76 -0.18 -15.31
CA THR A 239 -21.99 -0.32 -14.51
C THR A 239 -22.28 0.92 -13.64
N ARG A 240 -21.32 1.84 -13.49
CA ARG A 240 -21.45 3.07 -12.70
C ARG A 240 -21.83 4.33 -13.51
N VAL A 241 -22.25 4.16 -14.77
CA VAL A 241 -22.76 5.24 -15.66
C VAL A 241 -24.28 5.38 -15.54
#